data_ac99db8fb3cec59ecd73badbe8afa53d
#
_entry.id   ac99db8fb3cec59ecd73badbe8afa53d
#
_cell.length_a   1.000
_cell.length_b   1.000
_cell.length_c   1.000
_cell.angle_alpha   90.00
_cell.angle_beta   90.00
_cell.angle_gamma   90.00
#
_symmetry.space_group_name_H-M   'P 1'
#
loop_
_entity.id
_entity.type
_entity.pdbx_description
1 polymer ?
#
loop_
_entity_poly.entity_id
_entity_poly.type
_entity_poly.pdbx_seq_one_letter_code
_entity_poly.pdbx_strand_id
1 'polypeptide(L)'
;EKLKQAAFETGSEIVKYFEMLPDDSNLKQLYLKMTETNGLAEKEKMQGYLRTQIRPGSIDVNIMTKTHRENYNKAGELIENGSDAVAALRGYSNSRLENSSVIFSAGTNLRLFNYLENCDVFRANDNGEFTKKVVIKVSDYRSALIQGKYLAKKGVWVSEFRIESGLN
;
A
#
# COMPACT_ATOMS: atom_id res chain seq x y z
N GLU A 1 6.57 3.49 12.89
CA GLU A 1 7.42 3.55 14.10
C GLU A 1 7.75 5.00 14.52
N LYS A 2 8.29 5.87 13.64
CA LYS A 2 8.61 7.27 13.99
C LYS A 2 7.44 8.03 14.60
N LEU A 3 6.25 7.88 14.03
CA LEU A 3 5.04 8.55 14.53
C LEU A 3 4.70 8.11 15.97
N LYS A 4 4.84 6.83 16.29
CA LYS A 4 4.58 6.30 17.63
C LYS A 4 5.58 6.79 18.68
N GLN A 5 6.78 7.18 18.25
CA GLN A 5 7.84 7.70 19.11
C GLN A 5 7.78 9.23 19.29
N ALA A 6 7.00 9.93 18.47
CA ALA A 6 6.89 11.38 18.54
C ALA A 6 6.31 11.85 19.89
N ALA A 7 6.76 13.00 20.36
CA ALA A 7 6.19 13.61 21.57
C ALA A 7 4.80 14.18 21.32
N PHE A 8 3.91 14.15 22.35
CA PHE A 8 2.60 14.80 22.30
C PHE A 8 2.73 16.31 22.56
N GLU A 9 3.47 16.99 21.68
CA GLU A 9 3.65 18.43 21.69
C GLU A 9 2.79 19.09 20.63
N THR A 10 2.35 20.29 20.87
CA THR A 10 1.51 21.05 19.95
C THR A 10 2.16 21.12 18.56
N GLY A 11 1.41 20.73 17.54
CA GLY A 11 1.88 20.73 16.15
C GLY A 11 2.76 19.55 15.75
N SER A 12 3.06 18.61 16.65
CA SER A 12 3.78 17.37 16.31
C SER A 12 2.95 16.45 15.41
N GLU A 13 3.60 15.54 14.71
CA GLU A 13 2.93 14.62 13.78
C GLU A 13 1.94 13.68 14.48
N ILE A 14 2.23 13.27 15.73
CA ILE A 14 1.33 12.42 16.49
C ILE A 14 0.07 13.19 16.92
N VAL A 15 0.22 14.44 17.28
CA VAL A 15 -0.90 15.34 17.63
C VAL A 15 -1.79 15.56 16.41
N LYS A 16 -1.21 15.89 15.25
CA LYS A 16 -1.94 16.03 13.99
C LYS A 16 -2.68 14.75 13.60
N TYR A 17 -2.09 13.57 13.83
CA TYR A 17 -2.75 12.29 13.56
C TYR A 17 -4.07 12.18 14.32
N PHE A 18 -4.07 12.48 15.63
CA PHE A 18 -5.29 12.40 16.45
C PHE A 18 -6.27 13.55 16.18
N GLU A 19 -5.77 14.75 15.85
CA GLU A 19 -6.59 15.90 15.48
C GLU A 19 -7.34 15.67 14.16
N MET A 20 -6.78 14.91 13.22
CA MET A 20 -7.41 14.59 11.93
C MET A 20 -8.45 13.47 12.01
N LEU A 21 -8.55 12.76 13.14
CA LEU A 21 -9.58 11.72 13.29
C LEU A 21 -10.97 12.35 13.31
N PRO A 22 -12.01 11.60 12.83
CA PRO A 22 -13.40 12.06 12.95
C PRO A 22 -13.77 12.37 14.39
N ASP A 23 -14.53 13.44 14.58
CA ASP A 23 -14.88 13.97 15.91
C ASP A 23 -15.70 12.98 16.76
N ASP A 24 -16.48 12.10 16.12
CA ASP A 24 -17.27 11.05 16.74
C ASP A 24 -16.48 9.78 17.06
N SER A 25 -15.20 9.70 16.67
CA SER A 25 -14.38 8.52 16.93
C SER A 25 -13.96 8.41 18.40
N ASN A 26 -14.01 7.21 18.95
CA ASN A 26 -13.59 6.95 20.33
C ASN A 26 -12.12 7.36 20.58
N LEU A 27 -11.26 7.23 19.59
CA LEU A 27 -9.85 7.61 19.72
C LEU A 27 -9.67 9.13 19.77
N LYS A 28 -10.46 9.89 19.00
CA LYS A 28 -10.47 11.35 19.06
C LYS A 28 -10.94 11.83 20.43
N GLN A 29 -12.03 11.26 20.93
CA GLN A 29 -12.57 11.61 22.25
C GLN A 29 -11.56 11.29 23.36
N LEU A 30 -10.88 10.14 23.27
CA LEU A 30 -9.83 9.80 24.22
C LEU A 30 -8.63 10.75 24.15
N TYR A 31 -8.23 11.17 22.95
CA TYR A 31 -7.18 12.16 22.76
C TYR A 31 -7.56 13.51 23.38
N LEU A 32 -8.77 14.00 23.15
CA LEU A 32 -9.26 15.24 23.75
C LEU A 32 -9.26 15.17 25.27
N LYS A 33 -9.77 14.07 25.86
CA LYS A 33 -9.71 13.82 27.29
C LYS A 33 -8.26 13.86 27.82
N MET A 34 -7.33 13.23 27.10
CA MET A 34 -5.92 13.23 27.47
C MET A 34 -5.35 14.66 27.51
N THR A 35 -5.73 15.54 26.55
CA THR A 35 -5.25 16.93 26.52
C THR A 35 -5.72 17.73 27.73
N GLU A 36 -6.93 17.47 28.25
CA GLU A 36 -7.54 18.13 29.40
C GLU A 36 -7.07 17.55 30.75
N THR A 37 -6.42 16.40 30.74
CA THR A 37 -5.98 15.72 31.97
C THR A 37 -4.78 16.45 32.59
N ASN A 38 -4.90 16.88 33.85
CA ASN A 38 -3.85 17.57 34.59
C ASN A 38 -2.88 16.62 35.34
N GLY A 39 -3.30 15.38 35.60
CA GLY A 39 -2.48 14.38 36.30
C GLY A 39 -1.40 13.79 35.41
N LEU A 40 -0.11 14.03 35.69
CA LEU A 40 1.01 13.57 34.87
C LEU A 40 0.97 12.05 34.63
N ALA A 41 0.84 11.26 35.67
CA ALA A 41 0.82 9.79 35.57
C ALA A 41 -0.37 9.26 34.75
N GLU A 42 -1.55 9.87 34.89
CA GLU A 42 -2.74 9.50 34.12
C GLU A 42 -2.57 9.91 32.66
N LYS A 43 -2.06 11.10 32.41
CA LYS A 43 -1.77 11.62 31.07
C LYS A 43 -0.78 10.72 30.32
N GLU A 44 0.32 10.33 30.97
CA GLU A 44 1.31 9.41 30.41
C GLU A 44 0.71 8.05 30.07
N LYS A 45 -0.14 7.51 30.95
CA LYS A 45 -0.86 6.25 30.70
C LYS A 45 -1.75 6.35 29.46
N MET A 46 -2.49 7.45 29.32
CA MET A 46 -3.35 7.70 28.15
C MET A 46 -2.52 7.87 26.89
N GLN A 47 -1.41 8.59 26.95
CA GLN A 47 -0.48 8.73 25.82
C GLN A 47 0.09 7.37 25.40
N GLY A 48 0.51 6.54 26.35
CA GLY A 48 0.98 5.18 26.10
C GLY A 48 -0.08 4.35 25.35
N TYR A 49 -1.31 4.38 25.83
CA TYR A 49 -2.42 3.67 25.17
C TYR A 49 -2.67 4.22 23.76
N LEU A 50 -2.78 5.53 23.58
CA LEU A 50 -3.01 6.17 22.29
C LEU A 50 -1.93 5.78 21.27
N ARG A 51 -0.66 5.71 21.68
CA ARG A 51 0.43 5.24 20.82
C ARG A 51 0.20 3.82 20.27
N THR A 52 -0.37 2.93 21.09
CA THR A 52 -0.66 1.56 20.66
C THR A 52 -1.80 1.48 19.65
N GLN A 53 -2.69 2.48 19.65
CA GLN A 53 -3.85 2.55 18.77
C GLN A 53 -3.56 3.19 17.40
N ILE A 54 -2.38 3.76 17.22
CA ILE A 54 -1.99 4.35 15.93
C ILE A 54 -1.92 3.24 14.88
N ARG A 55 -2.75 3.36 13.87
CA ARG A 55 -2.74 2.49 12.69
C ARG A 55 -2.20 3.28 11.51
N PRO A 56 -1.14 2.84 10.86
CA PRO A 56 -0.69 3.46 9.62
C PRO A 56 -1.80 3.34 8.58
N GLY A 57 -1.99 4.38 7.78
CA GLY A 57 -2.82 4.30 6.59
C GLY A 57 -2.24 3.29 5.59
N SER A 58 -3.05 2.87 4.62
CA SER A 58 -2.54 2.10 3.49
C SER A 58 -1.83 3.02 2.48
N ILE A 59 -0.81 2.47 1.83
CA ILE A 59 -0.05 3.19 0.79
C ILE A 59 -0.36 2.54 -0.55
N ASP A 60 -0.92 3.32 -1.47
CA ASP A 60 -1.16 2.88 -2.83
C ASP A 60 -0.03 3.35 -3.75
N VAL A 61 0.67 2.40 -4.34
CA VAL A 61 1.77 2.66 -5.29
C VAL A 61 1.29 2.39 -6.70
N ASN A 62 1.11 3.44 -7.50
CA ASN A 62 0.67 3.30 -8.88
C ASN A 62 1.85 3.04 -9.82
N ILE A 63 1.79 1.97 -10.59
CA ILE A 63 2.68 1.73 -11.73
C ILE A 63 1.95 2.14 -13.00
N MET A 64 2.17 3.38 -13.42
CA MET A 64 1.51 3.99 -14.58
C MET A 64 2.20 3.68 -15.91
N THR A 65 3.45 3.23 -15.87
CA THR A 65 4.28 2.96 -17.04
C THR A 65 3.76 1.75 -17.78
N LYS A 66 3.32 1.95 -19.02
CA LYS A 66 2.88 0.90 -19.95
C LYS A 66 3.96 0.49 -20.94
N THR A 67 4.99 1.29 -21.06
CA THR A 67 6.07 1.10 -22.04
C THR A 67 7.05 0.06 -21.53
N HIS A 68 7.31 -0.94 -22.35
CA HIS A 68 8.33 -1.97 -22.12
C HIS A 68 9.54 -1.68 -22.96
N ARG A 69 10.18 -0.54 -22.71
CA ARG A 69 11.49 -0.28 -23.31
C ARG A 69 12.49 -1.27 -22.74
N GLU A 70 13.19 -1.96 -23.62
CA GLU A 70 14.31 -2.80 -23.24
C GLU A 70 15.49 -1.95 -22.84
N ASN A 71 16.07 -2.23 -21.71
CA ASN A 71 17.24 -1.55 -21.20
C ASN A 71 18.47 -2.46 -21.33
N TYR A 72 19.61 -1.85 -21.67
CA TYR A 72 20.87 -2.54 -21.86
C TYR A 72 21.89 -2.03 -20.82
N ASN A 73 22.78 -2.90 -20.41
CA ASN A 73 23.89 -2.53 -19.53
C ASN A 73 24.98 -1.76 -20.32
N LYS A 74 26.03 -1.32 -19.65
CA LYS A 74 27.15 -0.58 -20.26
C LYS A 74 27.93 -1.40 -21.31
N ALA A 75 27.84 -2.73 -21.25
CA ALA A 75 28.45 -3.66 -22.21
C ALA A 75 27.55 -3.92 -23.44
N GLY A 76 26.35 -3.33 -23.51
CA GLY A 76 25.38 -3.53 -24.58
C GLY A 76 24.56 -4.81 -24.45
N GLU A 77 24.59 -5.48 -23.30
CA GLU A 77 23.81 -6.71 -23.06
C GLU A 77 22.41 -6.34 -22.53
N LEU A 78 21.41 -7.09 -22.97
CA LEU A 78 20.04 -6.91 -22.52
C LEU A 78 19.93 -7.18 -21.03
N ILE A 79 19.37 -6.21 -20.27
CA ILE A 79 19.07 -6.43 -18.84
C ILE A 79 17.76 -7.21 -18.75
N GLU A 80 17.86 -8.45 -18.29
CA GLU A 80 16.67 -9.28 -18.07
C GLU A 80 15.71 -8.60 -17.09
N ASN A 81 14.43 -8.56 -17.43
CA ASN A 81 13.41 -7.88 -16.63
C ASN A 81 13.76 -6.40 -16.31
N GLY A 82 14.52 -5.75 -17.18
CA GLY A 82 15.04 -4.41 -17.02
C GLY A 82 14.11 -3.30 -17.54
N SER A 83 12.91 -3.61 -18.04
CA SER A 83 11.97 -2.56 -18.49
C SER A 83 11.53 -1.69 -17.30
N ASP A 84 11.27 -0.41 -17.55
CA ASP A 84 10.94 0.56 -16.50
C ASP A 84 9.77 0.10 -15.62
N ALA A 85 8.73 -0.48 -16.22
CA ALA A 85 7.58 -0.99 -15.50
C ALA A 85 7.94 -2.17 -14.57
N VAL A 86 8.75 -3.12 -15.05
CA VAL A 86 9.20 -4.27 -14.24
C VAL A 86 10.20 -3.83 -13.18
N ALA A 87 11.08 -2.88 -13.49
CA ALA A 87 12.01 -2.31 -12.51
C ALA A 87 11.26 -1.60 -11.38
N ALA A 88 10.20 -0.85 -11.69
CA ALA A 88 9.34 -0.22 -10.69
C ALA A 88 8.64 -1.27 -9.80
N LEU A 89 8.09 -2.33 -10.39
CA LEU A 89 7.46 -3.42 -9.65
C LEU A 89 8.47 -4.15 -8.75
N ARG A 90 9.67 -4.43 -9.25
CA ARG A 90 10.76 -5.02 -8.47
C ARG A 90 11.17 -4.13 -7.30
N GLY A 91 11.31 -2.82 -7.53
CA GLY A 91 11.61 -1.86 -6.47
C GLY A 91 10.53 -1.83 -5.40
N TYR A 92 9.26 -1.85 -5.80
CA TYR A 92 8.14 -1.92 -4.86
C TYR A 92 8.11 -3.26 -4.10
N SER A 93 8.24 -4.40 -4.78
CA SER A 93 8.20 -5.72 -4.14
C SER A 93 9.28 -5.87 -3.08
N ASN A 94 10.48 -5.33 -3.32
CA ASN A 94 11.61 -5.36 -2.39
C ASN A 94 11.60 -4.23 -1.34
N SER A 95 10.66 -3.30 -1.41
CA SER A 95 10.56 -2.22 -0.44
C SER A 95 10.07 -2.72 0.92
N ARG A 96 10.39 -1.96 1.99
CA ARG A 96 9.89 -2.21 3.35
C ARG A 96 8.48 -1.64 3.60
N LEU A 97 7.75 -1.30 2.55
CA LEU A 97 6.38 -0.82 2.68
C LEU A 97 5.47 -1.97 3.11
N GLU A 98 4.91 -1.85 4.29
CA GLU A 98 3.86 -2.71 4.82
C GLU A 98 2.50 -2.04 4.67
N ASN A 99 1.41 -2.80 4.75
CA ASN A 99 0.05 -2.29 4.56
C ASN A 99 -0.08 -1.43 3.29
N SER A 100 0.40 -1.97 2.18
CA SER A 100 0.47 -1.26 0.91
C SER A 100 -0.09 -2.08 -0.23
N SER A 101 -0.47 -1.38 -1.31
CA SER A 101 -0.97 -2.00 -2.53
C SER A 101 -0.19 -1.52 -3.73
N VAL A 102 0.06 -2.39 -4.70
CA VAL A 102 0.47 -1.97 -6.04
C VAL A 102 -0.74 -1.87 -6.93
N ILE A 103 -0.88 -0.75 -7.62
CA ILE A 103 -1.99 -0.48 -8.53
C ILE A 103 -1.46 -0.48 -9.97
N PHE A 104 -2.02 -1.34 -10.79
CA PHE A 104 -1.69 -1.39 -12.22
C PHE A 104 -2.69 -0.56 -13.02
N SER A 105 -2.17 0.17 -14.01
CA SER A 105 -2.99 0.92 -14.98
C SER A 105 -3.93 -0.01 -15.75
N ALA A 106 -5.06 0.52 -16.22
CA ALA A 106 -5.97 -0.20 -17.07
C ALA A 106 -5.29 -0.73 -18.34
N GLY A 107 -5.66 -1.94 -18.73
CA GLY A 107 -5.08 -2.69 -19.84
C GLY A 107 -4.17 -3.83 -19.38
N THR A 108 -4.21 -4.93 -20.15
CA THR A 108 -3.44 -6.13 -19.81
C THR A 108 -1.96 -5.93 -20.09
N ASN A 109 -1.15 -6.03 -19.07
CA ASN A 109 0.31 -5.98 -19.16
C ASN A 109 0.92 -7.33 -18.78
N LEU A 110 1.07 -8.20 -19.77
CA LEU A 110 1.52 -9.59 -19.55
C LEU A 110 2.92 -9.65 -18.93
N ARG A 111 3.84 -8.73 -19.25
CA ARG A 111 5.18 -8.74 -18.66
C ARG A 111 5.13 -8.46 -17.16
N LEU A 112 4.37 -7.46 -16.74
CA LEU A 112 4.16 -7.18 -15.30
C LEU A 112 3.46 -8.34 -14.60
N PHE A 113 2.42 -8.89 -15.21
CA PHE A 113 1.66 -9.99 -14.62
C PHE A 113 2.50 -11.28 -14.50
N ASN A 114 3.38 -11.54 -15.46
CA ASN A 114 4.33 -12.65 -15.37
C ASN A 114 5.37 -12.42 -14.27
N TYR A 115 5.81 -11.17 -14.10
CA TYR A 115 6.80 -10.86 -13.07
C TYR A 115 6.23 -10.99 -11.65
N LEU A 116 4.92 -10.73 -11.45
CA LEU A 116 4.24 -10.91 -10.15
C LEU A 116 4.37 -12.34 -9.62
N GLU A 117 4.37 -13.34 -10.50
CA GLU A 117 4.51 -14.75 -10.14
C GLU A 117 5.81 -15.04 -9.37
N ASN A 118 6.85 -14.24 -9.61
CA ASN A 118 8.17 -14.37 -8.99
C ASN A 118 8.31 -13.55 -7.69
N CYS A 119 7.24 -12.91 -7.23
CA CYS A 119 7.27 -12.04 -6.06
C CYS A 119 6.42 -12.62 -4.92
N ASP A 120 7.05 -13.29 -3.97
CA ASP A 120 6.36 -13.97 -2.85
C ASP A 120 5.55 -13.01 -1.98
N VAL A 121 5.91 -11.72 -1.95
CA VAL A 121 5.19 -10.68 -1.17
C VAL A 121 3.72 -10.49 -1.57
N PHE A 122 3.33 -10.96 -2.76
CA PHE A 122 1.95 -10.93 -3.26
C PHE A 122 1.20 -12.23 -3.05
N ARG A 123 1.83 -13.23 -2.44
CA ARG A 123 1.20 -14.50 -2.07
C ARG A 123 0.67 -14.44 -0.65
N ALA A 124 -0.41 -15.16 -0.40
CA ALA A 124 -0.92 -15.31 0.95
C ALA A 124 0.06 -16.12 1.80
N ASN A 125 0.24 -15.73 3.05
CA ASN A 125 0.89 -16.55 4.06
C ASN A 125 -0.04 -17.69 4.53
N ASP A 126 0.42 -18.53 5.43
CA ASP A 126 -0.35 -19.68 5.97
C ASP A 126 -1.66 -19.26 6.67
N ASN A 127 -1.76 -18.00 7.09
CA ASN A 127 -2.96 -17.43 7.71
C ASN A 127 -3.92 -16.79 6.68
N GLY A 128 -3.58 -16.81 5.40
CA GLY A 128 -4.36 -16.16 4.34
C GLY A 128 -4.15 -14.65 4.25
N GLU A 129 -3.11 -14.09 4.88
CA GLU A 129 -2.81 -12.67 4.88
C GLU A 129 -1.78 -12.32 3.80
N PHE A 130 -1.85 -11.10 3.27
CA PHE A 130 -0.94 -10.60 2.25
C PHE A 130 -0.06 -9.48 2.82
N THR A 131 1.24 -9.59 2.62
CA THR A 131 2.19 -8.53 2.98
C THR A 131 1.95 -7.28 2.12
N LYS A 132 1.72 -7.50 0.83
CA LYS A 132 1.40 -6.45 -0.14
C LYS A 132 0.23 -6.91 -1.01
N LYS A 133 -0.65 -5.96 -1.35
CA LYS A 133 -1.86 -6.25 -2.11
C LYS A 133 -1.69 -5.85 -3.57
N VAL A 134 -2.42 -6.53 -4.45
CA VAL A 134 -2.49 -6.22 -5.88
C VAL A 134 -3.86 -5.62 -6.19
N VAL A 135 -3.85 -4.46 -6.81
CA VAL A 135 -5.03 -3.75 -7.30
C VAL A 135 -4.92 -3.57 -8.80
N ILE A 136 -5.98 -3.83 -9.53
CA ILE A 136 -6.00 -3.68 -10.98
C ILE A 136 -7.08 -2.68 -11.37
N LYS A 137 -6.70 -1.71 -12.18
CA LYS A 137 -7.63 -0.83 -12.88
C LYS A 137 -8.14 -1.51 -14.15
N VAL A 138 -9.43 -1.49 -14.34
CA VAL A 138 -10.09 -2.13 -15.48
C VAL A 138 -11.18 -1.22 -16.05
N SER A 139 -11.48 -1.38 -17.33
CA SER A 139 -12.57 -0.61 -17.98
C SER A 139 -13.95 -1.13 -17.65
N ASP A 140 -14.06 -2.44 -17.39
CA ASP A 140 -15.35 -3.12 -17.26
C ASP A 140 -15.21 -4.47 -16.55
N TYR A 141 -16.35 -5.11 -16.28
CA TYR A 141 -16.41 -6.42 -15.63
C TYR A 141 -15.72 -7.53 -16.43
N ARG A 142 -15.84 -7.51 -17.76
CA ARG A 142 -15.22 -8.54 -18.62
C ARG A 142 -13.69 -8.48 -18.53
N SER A 143 -13.14 -7.27 -18.55
CA SER A 143 -11.71 -7.02 -18.34
C SER A 143 -11.24 -7.50 -16.98
N ALA A 144 -12.03 -7.23 -15.92
CA ALA A 144 -11.74 -7.73 -14.57
C ALA A 144 -11.69 -9.26 -14.53
N LEU A 145 -12.70 -9.92 -15.13
CA LEU A 145 -12.80 -11.37 -15.15
C LEU A 145 -11.60 -12.02 -15.87
N ILE A 146 -11.23 -11.48 -17.04
CA ILE A 146 -10.12 -12.02 -17.83
C ILE A 146 -8.78 -11.87 -17.09
N GLN A 147 -8.50 -10.66 -16.60
CA GLN A 147 -7.25 -10.36 -15.91
C GLN A 147 -7.16 -11.08 -14.56
N GLY A 148 -8.26 -11.13 -13.80
CA GLY A 148 -8.34 -11.85 -12.54
C GLY A 148 -8.10 -13.35 -12.71
N LYS A 149 -8.71 -13.98 -13.71
CA LYS A 149 -8.46 -15.40 -14.03
C LYS A 149 -7.00 -15.65 -14.44
N TYR A 150 -6.41 -14.73 -15.20
CA TYR A 150 -5.02 -14.85 -15.62
C TYR A 150 -4.07 -14.83 -14.42
N LEU A 151 -4.25 -13.87 -13.51
CA LEU A 151 -3.43 -13.75 -12.30
C LEU A 151 -3.69 -14.87 -11.29
N ALA A 152 -4.93 -15.30 -11.13
CA ALA A 152 -5.26 -16.43 -10.26
C ALA A 152 -4.53 -17.72 -10.68
N LYS A 153 -4.41 -17.98 -11.99
CA LYS A 153 -3.62 -19.13 -12.51
C LYS A 153 -2.14 -19.04 -12.16
N LYS A 154 -1.63 -17.85 -11.88
CA LYS A 154 -0.24 -17.60 -11.45
C LYS A 154 -0.07 -17.56 -9.94
N GLY A 155 -1.12 -17.87 -9.18
CA GLY A 155 -1.12 -17.80 -7.72
C GLY A 155 -1.15 -16.39 -7.15
N VAL A 156 -1.48 -15.38 -7.97
CA VAL A 156 -1.59 -13.99 -7.54
C VAL A 156 -3.04 -13.63 -7.26
N TRP A 157 -3.32 -13.20 -6.02
CA TRP A 157 -4.63 -12.73 -5.61
C TRP A 157 -4.81 -11.25 -5.91
N VAL A 158 -5.85 -10.89 -6.67
CA VAL A 158 -6.25 -9.49 -6.86
C VAL A 158 -7.18 -9.08 -5.75
N SER A 159 -6.72 -8.17 -4.90
CA SER A 159 -7.47 -7.71 -3.72
C SER A 159 -8.58 -6.73 -4.07
N GLU A 160 -8.43 -6.00 -5.18
CA GLU A 160 -9.39 -4.98 -5.61
C GLU A 160 -9.34 -4.80 -7.13
N PHE A 161 -10.51 -4.64 -7.74
CA PHE A 161 -10.66 -4.17 -9.10
C PHE A 161 -11.27 -2.77 -9.09
N ARG A 162 -10.53 -1.77 -9.59
CA ARG A 162 -11.03 -0.40 -9.76
C ARG A 162 -11.53 -0.21 -11.17
N ILE A 163 -12.83 -0.03 -11.33
CA ILE A 163 -13.44 0.21 -12.63
C ILE A 163 -13.29 1.70 -12.93
N GLU A 164 -12.46 2.01 -13.93
CA GLU A 164 -12.35 3.36 -14.47
C GLU A 164 -13.17 3.42 -15.76
N SER A 165 -14.39 3.92 -15.67
CA SER A 165 -15.16 4.25 -16.86
C SER A 165 -14.46 5.43 -17.54
N GLY A 166 -13.99 5.21 -18.77
CA GLY A 166 -13.56 6.31 -19.61
C GLY A 166 -14.77 7.20 -19.89
N LEU A 167 -14.87 8.30 -19.18
CA LEU A 167 -15.72 9.39 -19.63
C LEU A 167 -15.00 10.00 -20.83
N ASN A 168 -15.46 9.65 -22.03
CA ASN A 168 -15.14 10.35 -23.26
C ASN A 168 -16.02 11.57 -23.37
#